data_e78c7f3bed0d919d46ae22cb36556d3b
#
_entry.id   e78c7f3bed0d919d46ae22cb36556d3b
#
_cell.length_a   1.000
_cell.length_b   1.000
_cell.length_c   1.000
_cell.angle_alpha   90.00
_cell.angle_beta   90.00
_cell.angle_gamma   90.00
#
_symmetry.space_group_name_H-M   'P 1'
#
loop_
_entity.id
_entity.type
_entity.pdbx_description
1 polymer ?
#
loop_
_entity_poly.entity_id
_entity_poly.type
_entity_poly.pdbx_seq_one_letter_code
_entity_poly.pdbx_strand_id
1 'polypeptide(L)'
;GWLSGSCLLVRWEAFEQIGGFDERYFMYLEDVDLGDRFVRAGWRNIFCPTAVITHAKGHSTQAHRGAMLRAHHDSAYRFQADRHPHWYQAPLRVALWLGLRVRGLVLSACRDGS
;
A
#
# COMPACT_ATOMS: atom_id res chain seq x y z
N GLY A 1 -12.26 0.99 -6.93
CA GLY A 1 -11.68 2.01 -6.05
C GLY A 1 -11.28 1.42 -4.70
N TRP A 2 -10.58 2.18 -3.89
CA TRP A 2 -10.15 1.82 -2.54
C TRP A 2 -10.42 2.98 -1.58
N LEU A 3 -10.44 2.69 -0.29
CA LEU A 3 -10.65 3.66 0.79
C LEU A 3 -9.43 3.67 1.70
N SER A 4 -9.10 4.83 2.26
CA SER A 4 -7.96 4.98 3.17
C SER A 4 -8.15 4.16 4.46
N GLY A 5 -7.12 3.47 4.87
CA GLY A 5 -7.07 2.70 6.11
C GLY A 5 -7.16 3.53 7.39
N SER A 6 -7.14 4.87 7.30
CA SER A 6 -7.28 5.74 8.47
C SER A 6 -8.64 5.62 9.17
N CYS A 7 -9.70 5.23 8.45
CA CYS A 7 -10.98 4.84 9.02
C CYS A 7 -11.76 3.98 8.03
N LEU A 8 -11.94 2.73 8.37
CA LEU A 8 -12.72 1.77 7.59
C LEU A 8 -13.77 1.11 8.46
N LEU A 9 -15.00 1.05 7.96
CA LEU A 9 -16.03 0.16 8.48
C LEU A 9 -16.19 -0.98 7.50
N VAL A 10 -15.94 -2.19 7.94
CA VAL A 10 -15.91 -3.37 7.08
C VAL A 10 -16.95 -4.37 7.54
N ARG A 11 -17.68 -4.93 6.61
CA ARG A 11 -18.57 -6.06 6.89
C ARG A 11 -17.73 -7.29 7.22
N TRP A 12 -18.01 -7.93 8.38
CA TRP A 12 -17.19 -9.04 8.89
C TRP A 12 -17.11 -10.21 7.90
N GLU A 13 -18.24 -10.59 7.31
CA GLU A 13 -18.31 -11.69 6.35
C GLU A 13 -17.44 -11.42 5.10
N ALA A 14 -17.41 -10.16 4.64
CA ALA A 14 -16.56 -9.77 3.53
C ALA A 14 -15.06 -9.86 3.90
N PHE A 15 -14.73 -9.44 5.11
CA PHE A 15 -13.36 -9.47 5.63
C PHE A 15 -12.84 -10.90 5.77
N GLU A 16 -13.66 -11.81 6.34
CA GLU A 16 -13.34 -13.23 6.45
C GLU A 16 -13.21 -13.90 5.07
N GLN A 17 -14.12 -13.59 4.14
CA GLN A 17 -14.11 -14.18 2.80
C GLN A 17 -12.80 -13.93 2.04
N ILE A 18 -12.20 -12.76 2.22
CA ILE A 18 -10.94 -12.41 1.55
C ILE A 18 -9.70 -12.74 2.38
N GLY A 19 -9.85 -13.30 3.58
CA GLY A 19 -8.76 -13.66 4.48
C GLY A 19 -8.14 -12.49 5.23
N GLY A 20 -8.87 -11.38 5.41
CA GLY A 20 -8.39 -10.23 6.18
C GLY A 20 -7.33 -9.39 5.47
N PHE A 21 -6.51 -8.70 6.25
CA PHE A 21 -5.33 -8.00 5.72
C PHE A 21 -4.25 -8.97 5.27
N ASP A 22 -3.52 -8.60 4.23
CA ASP A 22 -2.32 -9.32 3.83
C ASP A 22 -1.14 -8.88 4.72
N GLU A 23 -0.72 -9.72 5.65
CA GLU A 23 0.34 -9.43 6.62
C GLU A 23 1.72 -9.20 6.00
N ARG A 24 1.88 -9.47 4.69
CA ARG A 24 3.10 -9.17 3.96
C ARG A 24 3.31 -7.67 3.75
N TYR A 25 2.25 -6.85 3.94
CA TYR A 25 2.36 -5.39 3.95
C TYR A 25 2.65 -4.92 5.37
N PHE A 26 3.86 -4.48 5.62
CA PHE A 26 4.22 -3.90 6.92
C PHE A 26 3.57 -2.53 7.12
N MET A 27 3.56 -1.70 6.08
CA MET A 27 2.97 -0.35 6.09
C MET A 27 2.79 0.14 4.65
N TYR A 28 1.71 0.87 4.41
CA TYR A 28 1.28 1.40 3.12
C TYR A 28 0.81 0.32 2.14
N LEU A 29 -0.19 0.66 1.36
CA LEU A 29 -0.87 -0.17 0.36
C LEU A 29 -1.61 -1.41 0.92
N GLU A 30 -1.60 -1.65 2.22
CA GLU A 30 -2.45 -2.66 2.87
C GLU A 30 -3.94 -2.36 2.64
N ASP A 31 -4.33 -1.10 2.71
CA ASP A 31 -5.69 -0.62 2.46
C ASP A 31 -6.07 -0.66 0.97
N VAL A 32 -5.12 -0.36 0.10
CA VAL A 32 -5.29 -0.45 -1.35
C VAL A 32 -5.47 -1.91 -1.77
N ASP A 33 -4.65 -2.81 -1.24
CA ASP A 33 -4.75 -4.24 -1.48
C ASP A 33 -6.07 -4.82 -0.96
N LEU A 34 -6.44 -4.46 0.26
CA LEU A 34 -7.71 -4.85 0.88
C LEU A 34 -8.89 -4.44 0.00
N GLY A 35 -8.92 -3.17 -0.43
CA GLY A 35 -9.97 -2.63 -1.29
C GLY A 35 -10.05 -3.32 -2.66
N ASP A 36 -8.90 -3.67 -3.25
CA ASP A 36 -8.85 -4.40 -4.51
C ASP A 36 -9.37 -5.83 -4.37
N ARG A 37 -9.00 -6.53 -3.28
CA ARG A 37 -9.50 -7.89 -3.00
C ARG A 37 -11.00 -7.89 -2.72
N PHE A 38 -11.55 -6.88 -2.04
CA PHE A 38 -13.00 -6.73 -1.90
C PHE A 38 -13.71 -6.63 -3.26
N VAL A 39 -13.21 -5.76 -4.16
CA VAL A 39 -13.80 -5.60 -5.49
C VAL A 39 -13.74 -6.91 -6.28
N ARG A 40 -12.62 -7.63 -6.25
CA ARG A 40 -12.48 -8.93 -6.93
C ARG A 40 -13.40 -10.01 -6.36
N ALA A 41 -13.72 -9.94 -5.08
CA ALA A 41 -14.67 -10.82 -4.41
C ALA A 41 -16.14 -10.42 -4.61
N GLY A 42 -16.43 -9.35 -5.39
CA GLY A 42 -17.77 -8.86 -5.68
C GLY A 42 -18.33 -7.87 -4.67
N TRP A 43 -17.54 -7.44 -3.67
CA TRP A 43 -17.92 -6.41 -2.71
C TRP A 43 -17.67 -5.00 -3.26
N ARG A 44 -18.36 -4.02 -2.68
CA ARG A 44 -18.23 -2.61 -3.08
C ARG A 44 -17.50 -1.81 -2.00
N ASN A 45 -16.54 -1.01 -2.42
CA ASN A 45 -15.96 0.05 -1.60
C ASN A 45 -16.83 1.31 -1.75
N ILE A 46 -17.43 1.76 -0.65
CA ILE A 46 -18.37 2.89 -0.65
C ILE A 46 -17.79 4.01 0.20
N PHE A 47 -17.62 5.18 -0.38
CA PHE A 47 -17.31 6.40 0.35
C PHE A 47 -18.59 7.00 0.93
N CYS A 48 -18.57 7.31 2.23
CA CYS A 48 -19.68 7.97 2.92
C CYS A 48 -19.32 9.42 3.23
N PRO A 49 -19.79 10.40 2.45
CA PRO A 49 -19.38 11.80 2.59
C PRO A 49 -19.90 12.48 3.87
N THR A 50 -20.90 11.90 4.51
CA THR A 50 -21.45 12.41 5.79
C THR A 50 -20.70 11.91 7.01
N ALA A 51 -19.85 10.88 6.87
CA ALA A 51 -19.01 10.40 7.94
C ALA A 51 -17.72 11.23 8.00
N VAL A 52 -17.61 12.07 9.00
CA VAL A 52 -16.45 12.95 9.19
C VAL A 52 -15.61 12.44 10.34
N ILE A 53 -14.32 12.26 10.09
CA ILE A 53 -13.33 11.88 11.11
C ILE A 53 -12.15 12.86 11.10
N THR A 54 -11.53 13.04 12.25
CA THR A 54 -10.27 13.79 12.36
C THR A 54 -9.11 12.79 12.47
N HIS A 55 -8.19 12.84 11.51
CA HIS A 55 -6.99 12.01 11.49
C HIS A 55 -5.74 12.88 11.59
N ALA A 56 -5.01 12.77 12.72
CA ALA A 56 -3.75 13.50 12.94
C ALA A 56 -2.63 12.86 12.12
N LYS A 57 -2.15 13.57 11.10
CA LYS A 57 -1.07 13.08 10.23
C LYS A 57 0.28 13.09 10.94
N GLY A 58 1.04 12.01 10.77
CA GLY A 58 2.50 12.03 10.95
C GLY A 58 3.04 11.81 12.35
N HIS A 59 2.21 11.56 13.37
CA HIS A 59 2.73 11.33 14.73
C HIS A 59 3.67 10.14 14.87
N SER A 60 3.42 9.05 14.14
CA SER A 60 4.20 7.80 14.24
C SER A 60 5.34 7.68 13.22
N THR A 61 5.34 8.51 12.15
CA THR A 61 6.23 8.30 10.99
C THR A 61 7.39 9.29 10.88
N GLN A 62 7.35 10.42 11.59
CA GLN A 62 8.36 11.48 11.46
C GLN A 62 9.76 11.05 11.92
N ALA A 63 9.86 10.24 12.97
CA ALA A 63 11.15 9.79 13.52
C ALA A 63 11.88 8.76 12.62
N HIS A 64 11.18 8.09 11.68
CA HIS A 64 11.72 6.97 10.90
C HIS A 64 11.49 7.10 9.39
N ARG A 65 11.59 8.30 8.85
CA ARG A 65 11.29 8.60 7.43
C ARG A 65 11.99 7.68 6.42
N GLY A 66 13.25 7.30 6.67
CA GLY A 66 13.99 6.41 5.78
C GLY A 66 13.45 4.98 5.78
N ALA A 67 13.07 4.46 6.96
CA ALA A 67 12.43 3.15 7.08
C ALA A 67 11.04 3.16 6.43
N MET A 68 10.28 4.24 6.60
CA MET A 68 8.96 4.42 6.01
C MET A 68 9.01 4.49 4.48
N LEU A 69 10.02 5.17 3.92
CA LEU A 69 10.23 5.21 2.47
C LEU A 69 10.53 3.82 1.90
N ARG A 70 11.37 3.04 2.58
CA ARG A 70 11.65 1.65 2.19
C ARG A 70 10.39 0.80 2.27
N ALA A 71 9.66 0.86 3.37
CA ALA A 71 8.40 0.13 3.53
C ALA A 71 7.40 0.46 2.42
N HIS A 72 7.26 1.75 2.08
CA HIS A 72 6.41 2.19 0.98
C HIS A 72 6.86 1.60 -0.38
N HIS A 73 8.17 1.60 -0.67
CA HIS A 73 8.67 1.05 -1.92
C HIS A 73 8.51 -0.48 -1.98
N ASP A 74 8.75 -1.18 -0.88
CA ASP A 74 8.59 -2.64 -0.80
C ASP A 74 7.11 -3.02 -0.96
N SER A 75 6.20 -2.28 -0.34
CA SER A 75 4.75 -2.45 -0.50
C SER A 75 4.29 -2.15 -1.93
N ALA A 76 4.80 -1.07 -2.55
CA ALA A 76 4.47 -0.73 -3.93
C ALA A 76 4.96 -1.78 -4.93
N TYR A 77 6.17 -2.31 -4.73
CA TYR A 77 6.68 -3.41 -5.53
C TYR A 77 5.81 -4.66 -5.39
N ARG A 78 5.50 -5.06 -4.15
CA ARG A 78 4.65 -6.23 -3.85
C ARG A 78 3.29 -6.12 -4.52
N PHE A 79 2.62 -4.97 -4.32
CA PHE A 79 1.30 -4.72 -4.90
C PHE A 79 1.28 -4.90 -6.42
N GLN A 80 2.30 -4.42 -7.11
CA GLN A 80 2.41 -4.56 -8.56
C GLN A 80 2.86 -5.97 -8.97
N ALA A 81 3.79 -6.58 -8.24
CA ALA A 81 4.29 -7.92 -8.54
C ALA A 81 3.18 -8.98 -8.46
N ASP A 82 2.32 -8.89 -7.44
CA ASP A 82 1.19 -9.80 -7.26
C ASP A 82 0.13 -9.67 -8.38
N ARG A 83 0.06 -8.52 -9.05
CA ARG A 83 -0.83 -8.26 -10.21
C ARG A 83 -0.23 -8.61 -11.56
N HIS A 84 1.05 -8.88 -11.59
CA HIS A 84 1.80 -9.28 -12.79
C HIS A 84 2.55 -10.59 -12.53
N PRO A 85 1.84 -11.71 -12.23
CA PRO A 85 2.48 -12.95 -11.77
C PRO A 85 3.13 -13.76 -12.89
N HIS A 86 2.76 -13.51 -14.15
CA HIS A 86 3.19 -14.33 -15.28
C HIS A 86 4.70 -14.17 -15.58
N TRP A 87 5.34 -15.24 -16.00
CA TRP A 87 6.78 -15.26 -16.27
C TRP A 87 7.21 -14.22 -17.33
N TYR A 88 6.40 -13.99 -18.36
CA TYR A 88 6.69 -12.99 -19.41
C TYR A 88 6.62 -11.54 -18.91
N GLN A 89 6.06 -11.30 -17.73
CA GLN A 89 6.01 -10.01 -17.06
C GLN A 89 7.23 -9.79 -16.13
N ALA A 90 8.16 -10.76 -16.06
CA ALA A 90 9.37 -10.63 -15.25
C ALA A 90 10.19 -9.38 -15.57
N PRO A 91 10.39 -8.96 -16.84
CA PRO A 91 11.10 -7.72 -17.15
C PRO A 91 10.45 -6.47 -16.54
N LEU A 92 9.10 -6.42 -16.52
CA LEU A 92 8.35 -5.33 -15.90
C LEU A 92 8.62 -5.28 -14.38
N ARG A 93 8.57 -6.44 -13.72
CA ARG A 93 8.86 -6.50 -12.27
C ARG A 93 10.29 -6.07 -11.95
N VAL A 94 11.25 -6.49 -12.77
CA VAL A 94 12.67 -6.08 -12.61
C VAL A 94 12.82 -4.58 -12.81
N ALA A 95 12.25 -4.01 -13.86
CA ALA A 95 12.28 -2.58 -14.13
C ALA A 95 11.67 -1.76 -12.99
N LEU A 96 10.52 -2.21 -12.47
CA LEU A 96 9.87 -1.58 -11.32
C LEU A 96 10.74 -1.64 -10.07
N TRP A 97 11.32 -2.82 -9.77
CA TRP A 97 12.21 -2.99 -8.62
C TRP A 97 13.42 -2.07 -8.70
N LEU A 98 14.09 -2.03 -9.85
CA LEU A 98 15.23 -1.15 -10.10
C LEU A 98 14.84 0.33 -9.94
N GLY A 99 13.73 0.76 -10.54
CA GLY A 99 13.24 2.13 -10.44
C GLY A 99 12.97 2.57 -9.01
N LEU A 100 12.33 1.72 -8.21
CA LEU A 100 12.09 1.99 -6.79
C LEU A 100 13.38 2.05 -5.98
N ARG A 101 14.37 1.19 -6.26
CA ARG A 101 15.69 1.22 -5.62
C ARG A 101 16.46 2.50 -5.95
N VAL A 102 16.53 2.87 -7.23
CA VAL A 102 17.17 4.11 -7.67
C VAL A 102 16.51 5.33 -7.03
N ARG A 103 15.17 5.40 -7.05
CA ARG A 103 14.42 6.48 -6.39
C ARG A 103 14.75 6.55 -4.90
N GLY A 104 14.84 5.41 -4.21
CA GLY A 104 15.19 5.34 -2.80
C GLY A 104 16.59 5.92 -2.53
N LEU A 105 17.57 5.58 -3.35
CA LEU A 105 18.94 6.09 -3.25
C LEU A 105 19.01 7.61 -3.49
N VAL A 106 18.37 8.11 -4.54
CA VAL A 106 18.33 9.54 -4.86
C VAL A 106 17.71 10.35 -3.73
N LEU A 107 16.56 9.90 -3.18
CA LEU A 107 15.89 10.59 -2.08
C LEU A 107 16.69 10.53 -0.77
N SER A 108 17.51 9.49 -0.57
CA SER A 108 18.41 9.42 0.57
C SER A 108 19.60 10.38 0.41
N ALA A 109 20.24 10.40 -0.76
CA ALA A 109 21.38 11.26 -1.06
C ALA A 109 21.04 12.77 -1.00
N CYS A 110 19.86 13.16 -1.50
CA CYS A 110 19.40 14.55 -1.40
C CYS A 110 19.17 15.03 0.05
N ARG A 111 19.04 14.12 0.99
CA ARG A 111 18.85 14.44 2.42
C ARG A 111 20.16 14.66 3.17
N ASP A 112 21.20 13.92 2.82
CA ASP A 112 22.51 13.98 3.49
C ASP A 112 23.30 15.22 3.07
N GLY A 113 22.82 15.97 2.07
CA GLY A 113 23.43 17.20 1.54
C GLY A 113 22.72 18.50 1.99
N SER A 114 21.75 18.42 2.93
CA SER A 114 21.03 19.59 3.49
C SER A 114 21.17 19.64 4.99
#